data_4f3921053784cc155dd517d6552f3477
#
_entry.id   4f3921053784cc155dd517d6552f3477
#
_cell.length_a   1.000
_cell.length_b   1.000
_cell.length_c   1.000
_cell.angle_alpha   90.00
_cell.angle_beta   90.00
_cell.angle_gamma   90.00
#
_symmetry.space_group_name_H-M   'P 1'
#
loop_
_entity.id
_entity.type
_entity.pdbx_description
1 polymer ?
#
loop_
_entity_poly.entity_id
_entity_poly.type
_entity_poly.pdbx_seq_one_letter_code
_entity_poly.pdbx_strand_id
1 'polypeptide(L)'
;MRIEEFSDIKIHPYVRLEEFGKTFCGGAEWPEGTDEFVRHKRGEDFYDTPPTPTDASRPTVILEGEYLYGGILVGHFGHQVAEFCHRLWPLHDKPMRVIFVASDGYVHVPGFLKDLVLFLGATEIVVVDKLTRVEKLVVAASGKFLNQPAPPWYIEKLNAFWRKVPLQKKNFPKKLAVMRGHLQTGRIVGEQYLSEQLKKSGYFLFRPEDFSLLDQIDFYRAAEVVIFSEGSAIHALDIAPSLKAKVMVIFRRGGSRIGSDTLKPRCANYHEYNKVFDISSLSKKGGNDISTISLSACLEAAKEKIDRNIVLSAAPHQQDIQRDIRSYALFHRGGEPEFEAALYEKFKQHNVVDEEPRKARRSSAAEILRALRDVNAAQRYLEIGVNRGKTFNDVDVPYKHGVGTNFRFDTTKSQRPGIKLINTTSDDYFSKLHREAQFDLVYIDGFHTVEQTLRELTSSLTHAHSRTIWLLSSVIPLDFLGSIPDPDASIKARRAHGNHVDREWHGDVYRLVFLIEAFFPSLSYATVYSEKENTYHSVLWQAPRAPEKIPDTTLNRVADTDYMTQLTNRKVFNIWELDSIAFRISESFYSQNNASDITFD
;
A
#
# COMPACT_ATOMS: atom_id res chain seq x y z
N MET A 1 -5.91 -30.70 21.43
CA MET A 1 -5.95 -30.53 19.96
C MET A 1 -6.89 -31.62 19.45
N ARG A 2 -7.96 -31.21 18.76
CA ARG A 2 -8.95 -32.15 18.21
C ARG A 2 -8.83 -32.20 16.71
N ILE A 3 -8.84 -33.40 16.15
CA ILE A 3 -8.94 -33.68 14.72
C ILE A 3 -10.01 -34.76 14.57
N GLU A 4 -10.86 -34.63 13.60
CA GLU A 4 -11.87 -35.60 13.21
C GLU A 4 -11.75 -35.89 11.72
N GLU A 5 -12.01 -37.14 11.35
CA GLU A 5 -11.90 -37.64 9.98
C GLU A 5 -13.26 -38.13 9.52
N PHE A 6 -13.65 -37.68 8.36
CA PHE A 6 -14.93 -38.04 7.72
C PHE A 6 -14.64 -38.76 6.41
N SER A 7 -15.33 -39.88 6.18
CA SER A 7 -15.27 -40.61 4.92
C SER A 7 -16.52 -40.32 4.10
N ASP A 8 -16.32 -40.17 2.80
CA ASP A 8 -17.42 -40.08 1.82
C ASP A 8 -18.40 -38.90 2.06
N ILE A 9 -17.87 -37.74 2.43
CA ILE A 9 -18.64 -36.57 2.82
C ILE A 9 -18.93 -35.64 1.64
N LYS A 10 -20.13 -35.07 1.57
CA LYS A 10 -20.49 -34.05 0.59
C LYS A 10 -20.26 -32.66 1.16
N ILE A 11 -19.76 -31.74 0.30
CA ILE A 11 -19.51 -30.34 0.64
C ILE A 11 -20.23 -29.45 -0.36
N HIS A 12 -21.01 -28.50 0.14
CA HIS A 12 -21.73 -27.47 -0.61
C HIS A 12 -20.96 -26.15 -0.57
N PRO A 13 -20.90 -25.38 -1.68
CA PRO A 13 -20.44 -24.00 -1.64
C PRO A 13 -21.28 -23.19 -0.64
N TYR A 14 -20.64 -22.20 -0.03
CA TYR A 14 -21.34 -21.29 0.87
C TYR A 14 -22.10 -20.20 0.10
N VAL A 15 -23.33 -19.96 0.51
CA VAL A 15 -24.18 -18.87 0.03
C VAL A 15 -24.60 -18.01 1.21
N ARG A 16 -24.49 -16.71 1.09
CA ARG A 16 -24.88 -15.77 2.14
C ARG A 16 -26.40 -15.73 2.27
N LEU A 17 -26.88 -15.81 3.49
CA LEU A 17 -28.32 -15.66 3.80
C LEU A 17 -28.64 -14.16 3.88
N GLU A 18 -29.51 -13.67 3.00
CA GLU A 18 -29.85 -12.24 2.86
C GLU A 18 -30.45 -11.64 4.13
N GLU A 19 -31.25 -12.38 4.88
CA GLU A 19 -31.96 -11.88 6.06
C GLU A 19 -31.04 -11.47 7.23
N PHE A 20 -29.79 -11.99 7.31
CA PHE A 20 -28.95 -11.76 8.46
C PHE A 20 -27.55 -11.18 8.13
N GLY A 21 -27.19 -11.04 6.87
CA GLY A 21 -25.96 -10.37 6.40
C GLY A 21 -24.63 -10.90 6.93
N LYS A 22 -24.62 -11.87 7.85
CA LYS A 22 -23.42 -12.36 8.55
C LYS A 22 -23.30 -13.89 8.58
N THR A 23 -24.33 -14.63 8.19
CA THR A 23 -24.33 -16.09 8.18
C THR A 23 -24.35 -16.64 6.77
N PHE A 24 -23.69 -17.77 6.59
CA PHE A 24 -23.64 -18.48 5.33
C PHE A 24 -24.37 -19.81 5.47
N CYS A 25 -25.06 -20.25 4.42
CA CYS A 25 -25.57 -21.60 4.28
C CYS A 25 -24.62 -22.38 3.38
N GLY A 26 -24.17 -23.56 3.82
CA GLY A 26 -23.23 -24.39 3.06
C GLY A 26 -22.25 -25.15 3.95
N GLY A 27 -21.14 -25.59 3.35
CA GLY A 27 -20.15 -26.43 4.02
C GLY A 27 -20.47 -27.92 3.90
N ALA A 28 -19.90 -28.74 4.78
CA ALA A 28 -20.08 -30.18 4.72
C ALA A 28 -21.42 -30.66 5.33
N GLU A 29 -21.96 -31.74 4.78
CA GLU A 29 -23.10 -32.47 5.34
C GLU A 29 -22.61 -33.29 6.55
N TRP A 30 -22.47 -32.62 7.71
CA TRP A 30 -21.95 -33.24 8.90
C TRP A 30 -22.87 -34.37 9.39
N PRO A 31 -22.33 -35.58 9.69
CA PRO A 31 -23.11 -36.68 10.28
C PRO A 31 -23.77 -36.28 11.60
N GLU A 32 -24.89 -36.93 11.92
CA GLU A 32 -25.57 -36.71 13.20
C GLU A 32 -24.63 -37.06 14.38
N GLY A 33 -24.60 -36.19 15.40
CA GLY A 33 -23.73 -36.33 16.55
C GLY A 33 -22.30 -35.83 16.35
N THR A 34 -21.97 -35.25 15.20
CA THR A 34 -20.66 -34.60 14.99
C THR A 34 -20.44 -33.47 15.99
N ASP A 35 -19.23 -33.40 16.55
CA ASP A 35 -18.83 -32.33 17.50
C ASP A 35 -18.88 -30.96 16.82
N GLU A 36 -19.41 -29.97 17.52
CA GLU A 36 -19.55 -28.61 17.02
C GLU A 36 -18.26 -27.91 16.60
N PHE A 37 -17.08 -28.40 17.03
CA PHE A 37 -15.81 -27.77 16.67
C PHE A 37 -15.52 -27.80 15.16
N VAL A 38 -16.16 -28.68 14.40
CA VAL A 38 -16.03 -28.75 12.93
C VAL A 38 -16.62 -27.54 12.22
N ARG A 39 -17.56 -26.85 12.88
CA ARG A 39 -18.26 -25.67 12.35
C ARG A 39 -17.48 -24.38 12.60
N HIS A 40 -17.83 -23.35 11.83
CA HIS A 40 -17.25 -22.02 12.01
C HIS A 40 -18.07 -21.21 13.04
N LYS A 41 -17.36 -20.60 14.00
CA LYS A 41 -17.94 -19.72 15.01
C LYS A 41 -17.34 -18.32 14.91
N ARG A 42 -18.19 -17.32 15.23
CA ARG A 42 -17.77 -15.95 15.47
C ARG A 42 -18.27 -15.53 16.85
N GLY A 43 -17.36 -15.45 17.82
CA GLY A 43 -17.74 -15.40 19.23
C GLY A 43 -18.40 -16.69 19.66
N GLU A 44 -19.58 -16.62 20.24
CA GLU A 44 -20.38 -17.78 20.64
C GLU A 44 -21.32 -18.28 19.53
N ASP A 45 -21.56 -17.47 18.51
CA ASP A 45 -22.52 -17.78 17.44
C ASP A 45 -21.87 -18.58 16.31
N PHE A 46 -22.64 -19.47 15.71
CA PHE A 46 -22.25 -20.14 14.46
C PHE A 46 -22.30 -19.16 13.28
N TYR A 47 -21.26 -19.20 12.46
CA TYR A 47 -21.15 -18.39 11.26
C TYR A 47 -21.72 -19.10 10.04
N ASP A 48 -21.87 -20.41 10.11
CA ASP A 48 -22.40 -21.27 9.07
C ASP A 48 -23.71 -21.95 9.51
N THR A 49 -24.64 -22.12 8.56
CA THR A 49 -25.80 -23.00 8.69
C THR A 49 -25.54 -24.22 7.81
N PRO A 50 -25.57 -25.45 8.36
CA PRO A 50 -25.41 -26.65 7.57
C PRO A 50 -26.41 -26.70 6.41
N PRO A 51 -26.01 -27.21 5.24
CA PRO A 51 -26.93 -27.41 4.14
C PRO A 51 -27.98 -28.44 4.54
N THR A 52 -29.20 -28.24 4.05
CA THR A 52 -30.25 -29.28 4.19
C THR A 52 -29.89 -30.42 3.24
N PRO A 53 -29.69 -31.66 3.72
CA PRO A 53 -29.43 -32.79 2.86
C PRO A 53 -30.58 -32.99 1.88
N THR A 54 -30.32 -32.98 0.60
CA THR A 54 -31.27 -33.37 -0.42
C THR A 54 -30.86 -34.69 -1.00
N ASP A 55 -31.63 -35.74 -0.77
CA ASP A 55 -31.34 -37.09 -1.27
C ASP A 55 -31.22 -37.19 -2.80
N ALA A 56 -31.70 -36.18 -3.51
CA ALA A 56 -31.70 -36.12 -4.97
C ALA A 56 -30.44 -35.50 -5.61
N SER A 57 -29.60 -34.81 -4.85
CA SER A 57 -28.45 -34.12 -5.44
C SER A 57 -27.25 -35.06 -5.62
N ARG A 58 -26.98 -35.40 -6.88
CA ARG A 58 -25.72 -36.10 -7.22
C ARG A 58 -24.54 -35.12 -7.18
N PRO A 59 -23.44 -35.48 -6.51
CA PRO A 59 -22.25 -34.63 -6.56
C PRO A 59 -21.78 -34.44 -8.00
N THR A 60 -21.42 -33.23 -8.35
CA THR A 60 -20.88 -32.90 -9.68
C THR A 60 -19.39 -33.14 -9.79
N VAL A 61 -18.70 -33.19 -8.64
CA VAL A 61 -17.27 -33.41 -8.54
C VAL A 61 -16.99 -34.47 -7.49
N ILE A 62 -16.01 -35.35 -7.74
CA ILE A 62 -15.52 -36.34 -6.78
C ILE A 62 -14.03 -36.07 -6.57
N LEU A 63 -13.62 -35.90 -5.33
CA LEU A 63 -12.23 -35.73 -4.92
C LEU A 63 -11.76 -37.00 -4.19
N GLU A 64 -10.84 -37.73 -4.83
CA GLU A 64 -10.25 -38.94 -4.29
C GLU A 64 -9.07 -38.64 -3.36
N GLY A 65 -8.92 -39.40 -2.29
CA GLY A 65 -7.87 -39.31 -1.30
C GLY A 65 -8.18 -38.35 -0.15
N GLU A 66 -7.14 -37.94 0.57
CA GLU A 66 -7.24 -37.23 1.84
C GLU A 66 -7.06 -35.72 1.66
N TYR A 67 -7.92 -34.93 2.27
CA TYR A 67 -7.90 -33.43 2.24
C TYR A 67 -8.09 -32.83 3.63
N LEU A 68 -7.31 -31.81 3.96
CA LEU A 68 -7.53 -30.97 5.13
C LEU A 68 -8.59 -29.89 4.82
N TYR A 69 -9.57 -29.76 5.69
CA TYR A 69 -10.61 -28.75 5.58
C TYR A 69 -10.09 -27.37 6.01
N GLY A 70 -9.86 -26.49 5.06
CA GLY A 70 -9.40 -25.12 5.28
C GLY A 70 -10.52 -24.13 5.65
N GLY A 71 -11.79 -24.50 5.39
CA GLY A 71 -12.94 -23.67 5.71
C GLY A 71 -13.40 -22.76 4.58
N ILE A 72 -13.99 -21.62 4.93
CA ILE A 72 -14.58 -20.67 3.99
C ILE A 72 -13.50 -19.88 3.27
N LEU A 73 -13.66 -19.69 1.95
CA LEU A 73 -12.80 -18.83 1.14
C LEU A 73 -13.42 -17.44 1.02
N VAL A 74 -12.70 -16.41 1.48
CA VAL A 74 -13.11 -15.01 1.34
C VAL A 74 -11.95 -14.16 0.79
N GLY A 75 -12.28 -13.12 0.00
CA GLY A 75 -11.27 -12.24 -0.63
C GLY A 75 -10.66 -11.20 0.32
N HIS A 76 -11.23 -11.01 1.52
CA HIS A 76 -10.77 -9.98 2.45
C HIS A 76 -9.67 -10.50 3.38
N PHE A 77 -8.47 -9.91 3.30
CA PHE A 77 -7.29 -10.32 4.08
C PHE A 77 -7.59 -10.51 5.58
N GLY A 78 -8.14 -9.48 6.22
CA GLY A 78 -8.38 -9.52 7.67
C GLY A 78 -9.28 -10.68 8.08
N HIS A 79 -10.40 -10.91 7.37
CA HIS A 79 -11.32 -12.01 7.67
C HIS A 79 -10.70 -13.37 7.35
N GLN A 80 -10.02 -13.52 6.20
CA GLN A 80 -9.40 -14.80 5.84
C GLN A 80 -8.38 -15.24 6.87
N VAL A 81 -7.50 -14.33 7.32
CA VAL A 81 -6.46 -14.66 8.29
C VAL A 81 -7.01 -14.77 9.70
N ALA A 82 -7.89 -13.85 10.12
CA ALA A 82 -8.40 -13.81 11.50
C ALA A 82 -9.41 -14.92 11.84
N GLU A 83 -10.08 -15.50 10.82
CA GLU A 83 -11.19 -16.44 11.04
C GLU A 83 -10.95 -17.82 10.40
N PHE A 84 -10.35 -17.88 9.20
CA PHE A 84 -10.39 -19.10 8.38
C PHE A 84 -9.02 -19.79 8.17
N CYS A 85 -7.91 -19.26 8.73
CA CYS A 85 -6.61 -19.91 8.63
C CYS A 85 -6.24 -20.78 9.84
N HIS A 86 -7.02 -20.73 10.92
CA HIS A 86 -6.64 -21.33 12.21
C HIS A 86 -6.87 -22.84 12.30
N ARG A 87 -7.43 -23.46 11.26
CA ARG A 87 -7.58 -24.91 11.11
C ARG A 87 -6.41 -25.57 10.39
N LEU A 88 -5.49 -24.77 9.83
CA LEU A 88 -4.39 -25.26 9.01
C LEU A 88 -3.20 -25.79 9.82
N TRP A 89 -3.25 -25.74 11.14
CA TRP A 89 -2.14 -26.18 12.00
C TRP A 89 -1.70 -27.65 11.82
N PRO A 90 -2.50 -28.62 11.32
CA PRO A 90 -1.99 -29.95 11.01
C PRO A 90 -0.90 -29.97 9.95
N LEU A 91 -0.87 -28.97 9.03
CA LEU A 91 0.19 -28.83 8.04
C LEU A 91 1.58 -28.63 8.66
N HIS A 92 1.66 -28.18 9.91
CA HIS A 92 2.93 -28.04 10.64
C HIS A 92 3.62 -29.37 10.90
N ASP A 93 2.88 -30.47 10.87
CA ASP A 93 3.36 -31.81 11.20
C ASP A 93 3.44 -32.70 9.96
N LYS A 94 2.50 -32.54 9.00
CA LYS A 94 2.36 -33.44 7.83
C LYS A 94 1.90 -32.64 6.62
N PRO A 95 2.58 -32.73 5.46
CA PRO A 95 2.07 -32.17 4.20
C PRO A 95 0.71 -32.80 3.82
N MET A 96 -0.25 -31.97 3.41
CA MET A 96 -1.59 -32.43 3.02
C MET A 96 -2.14 -31.57 1.86
N ARG A 97 -3.10 -32.12 1.11
CA ARG A 97 -3.94 -31.33 0.21
C ARG A 97 -4.97 -30.55 1.04
N VAL A 98 -5.29 -29.31 0.65
CA VAL A 98 -6.20 -28.44 1.40
C VAL A 98 -7.41 -28.09 0.55
N ILE A 99 -8.59 -28.18 1.15
CA ILE A 99 -9.84 -27.74 0.55
C ILE A 99 -10.28 -26.43 1.20
N PHE A 100 -10.52 -25.39 0.37
CA PHE A 100 -11.34 -24.24 0.75
C PHE A 100 -12.68 -24.32 0.04
N VAL A 101 -13.72 -23.78 0.69
CA VAL A 101 -15.07 -23.78 0.15
C VAL A 101 -15.42 -22.37 -0.31
N ALA A 102 -15.78 -22.23 -1.57
CA ALA A 102 -16.19 -20.97 -2.17
C ALA A 102 -17.37 -20.34 -1.41
N SER A 103 -17.40 -19.00 -1.32
CA SER A 103 -18.49 -18.24 -0.74
C SER A 103 -19.05 -17.21 -1.73
N ASP A 104 -20.36 -17.18 -1.93
CA ASP A 104 -21.06 -16.28 -2.88
C ASP A 104 -20.42 -16.27 -4.29
N GLY A 105 -19.98 -17.44 -4.77
CA GLY A 105 -19.33 -17.59 -6.07
C GLY A 105 -17.86 -17.11 -6.10
N TYR A 106 -17.30 -16.69 -4.97
CA TYR A 106 -15.88 -16.32 -4.90
C TYR A 106 -14.98 -17.56 -4.90
N VAL A 107 -14.27 -17.77 -5.99
CA VAL A 107 -13.44 -18.97 -6.24
C VAL A 107 -11.93 -18.66 -6.32
N HIS A 108 -11.57 -17.40 -6.30
CA HIS A 108 -10.18 -16.98 -6.44
C HIS A 108 -9.43 -17.13 -5.12
N VAL A 109 -8.36 -17.92 -5.09
CA VAL A 109 -7.46 -18.00 -3.93
C VAL A 109 -6.54 -16.79 -3.94
N PRO A 110 -6.65 -15.85 -2.96
CA PRO A 110 -5.77 -14.69 -2.90
C PRO A 110 -4.30 -15.09 -2.79
N GLY A 111 -3.40 -14.33 -3.41
CA GLY A 111 -1.95 -14.62 -3.42
C GLY A 111 -1.39 -14.83 -2.01
N PHE A 112 -1.72 -13.97 -1.06
CA PHE A 112 -1.27 -14.10 0.34
C PHE A 112 -1.71 -15.42 1.00
N LEU A 113 -2.91 -15.91 0.68
CA LEU A 113 -3.43 -17.18 1.22
C LEU A 113 -2.74 -18.35 0.55
N LYS A 114 -2.56 -18.30 -0.77
CA LYS A 114 -1.83 -19.34 -1.52
C LYS A 114 -0.42 -19.49 -0.98
N ASP A 115 0.32 -18.40 -0.85
CA ASP A 115 1.70 -18.41 -0.35
C ASP A 115 1.77 -18.95 1.09
N LEU A 116 0.85 -18.51 1.96
CA LEU A 116 0.77 -19.02 3.33
C LEU A 116 0.53 -20.53 3.36
N VAL A 117 -0.49 -21.02 2.66
CA VAL A 117 -0.93 -22.42 2.74
C VAL A 117 0.14 -23.35 2.19
N LEU A 118 0.80 -22.97 1.08
CA LEU A 118 1.95 -23.71 0.54
C LEU A 118 3.16 -23.70 1.50
N PHE A 119 3.46 -22.53 2.09
CA PHE A 119 4.52 -22.42 3.10
C PHE A 119 4.28 -23.29 4.33
N LEU A 120 3.03 -23.43 4.77
CA LEU A 120 2.67 -24.32 5.89
C LEU A 120 2.81 -25.81 5.57
N GLY A 121 2.94 -26.18 4.29
CA GLY A 121 3.15 -27.56 3.86
C GLY A 121 2.00 -28.16 3.06
N ALA A 122 1.09 -27.34 2.52
CA ALA A 122 0.10 -27.86 1.58
C ALA A 122 0.77 -28.32 0.29
N THR A 123 0.35 -29.48 -0.21
CA THR A 123 0.80 -30.02 -1.51
C THR A 123 -0.08 -29.59 -2.66
N GLU A 124 -1.33 -29.24 -2.36
CA GLU A 124 -2.32 -28.78 -3.32
C GLU A 124 -3.40 -27.95 -2.61
N ILE A 125 -3.98 -26.98 -3.32
CA ILE A 125 -5.12 -26.18 -2.86
C ILE A 125 -6.27 -26.38 -3.84
N VAL A 126 -7.39 -26.89 -3.32
CA VAL A 126 -8.62 -27.13 -4.08
C VAL A 126 -9.71 -26.18 -3.58
N VAL A 127 -10.45 -25.56 -4.49
CA VAL A 127 -11.62 -24.74 -4.16
C VAL A 127 -12.89 -25.49 -4.57
N VAL A 128 -13.73 -25.74 -3.58
CA VAL A 128 -15.06 -26.35 -3.81
C VAL A 128 -16.06 -25.25 -4.17
N ASP A 129 -16.43 -25.18 -5.44
CA ASP A 129 -17.40 -24.21 -6.01
C ASP A 129 -18.70 -24.86 -6.47
N LYS A 130 -18.81 -26.19 -6.36
CA LYS A 130 -19.99 -27.01 -6.70
C LYS A 130 -20.14 -28.11 -5.67
N LEU A 131 -21.31 -28.75 -5.66
CA LEU A 131 -21.52 -29.93 -4.79
C LEU A 131 -20.46 -30.97 -5.08
N THR A 132 -19.58 -31.19 -4.11
CA THR A 132 -18.41 -32.03 -4.20
C THR A 132 -18.45 -33.14 -3.15
N ARG A 133 -18.21 -34.38 -3.57
CA ARG A 133 -17.98 -35.51 -2.68
C ARG A 133 -16.48 -35.68 -2.44
N VAL A 134 -16.08 -35.77 -1.17
CA VAL A 134 -14.69 -35.95 -0.76
C VAL A 134 -14.55 -37.32 -0.12
N GLU A 135 -13.61 -38.14 -0.61
CA GLU A 135 -13.38 -39.51 -0.10
C GLU A 135 -12.95 -39.49 1.37
N LYS A 136 -11.99 -38.63 1.74
CA LYS A 136 -11.57 -38.47 3.14
C LYS A 136 -11.31 -37.01 3.46
N LEU A 137 -12.07 -36.45 4.41
CA LEU A 137 -11.94 -35.09 4.91
C LEU A 137 -11.41 -35.08 6.34
N VAL A 138 -10.27 -34.43 6.56
CA VAL A 138 -9.67 -34.18 7.87
C VAL A 138 -10.06 -32.79 8.35
N VAL A 139 -10.68 -32.69 9.50
CA VAL A 139 -11.13 -31.42 10.08
C VAL A 139 -10.45 -31.19 11.41
N ALA A 140 -9.66 -30.14 11.51
CA ALA A 140 -9.01 -29.74 12.74
C ALA A 140 -9.84 -28.68 13.50
N ALA A 141 -9.80 -28.72 14.81
CA ALA A 141 -10.36 -27.64 15.64
C ALA A 141 -9.66 -26.32 15.32
N SER A 142 -10.45 -25.23 15.28
CA SER A 142 -9.89 -23.90 15.06
C SER A 142 -8.98 -23.50 16.22
N GLY A 143 -7.78 -23.04 15.91
CA GLY A 143 -6.83 -22.54 16.92
C GLY A 143 -7.20 -21.18 17.49
N LYS A 144 -8.12 -20.43 16.82
CA LYS A 144 -8.60 -19.12 17.29
C LYS A 144 -9.95 -18.81 16.65
N PHE A 145 -10.75 -17.99 17.33
CA PHE A 145 -11.97 -17.38 16.79
C PHE A 145 -11.81 -15.86 16.80
N LEU A 146 -12.52 -15.20 15.90
CA LEU A 146 -12.55 -13.72 15.86
C LEU A 146 -13.09 -13.18 17.20
N ASN A 147 -12.48 -12.10 17.69
CA ASN A 147 -12.79 -11.44 18.96
C ASN A 147 -12.57 -12.33 20.21
N GLN A 148 -11.74 -13.35 20.08
CA GLN A 148 -11.29 -14.17 21.21
C GLN A 148 -9.76 -14.31 21.18
N PRO A 149 -9.10 -14.37 22.36
CA PRO A 149 -7.68 -14.64 22.42
C PRO A 149 -7.38 -16.07 21.99
N ALA A 150 -6.24 -16.27 21.34
CA ALA A 150 -5.75 -17.61 21.01
C ALA A 150 -5.45 -18.41 22.29
N PRO A 151 -5.87 -19.67 22.39
CA PRO A 151 -5.57 -20.50 23.54
C PRO A 151 -4.08 -20.87 23.60
N PRO A 152 -3.52 -21.14 24.79
CA PRO A 152 -2.09 -21.44 24.96
C PRO A 152 -1.57 -22.55 24.06
N TRP A 153 -2.32 -23.65 23.91
CA TRP A 153 -1.91 -24.77 23.06
C TRP A 153 -1.66 -24.37 21.59
N TYR A 154 -2.46 -23.43 21.08
CA TYR A 154 -2.31 -22.97 19.69
C TYR A 154 -1.09 -22.08 19.53
N ILE A 155 -0.85 -21.19 20.50
CA ILE A 155 0.35 -20.34 20.53
C ILE A 155 1.61 -21.21 20.62
N GLU A 156 1.61 -22.25 21.46
CA GLU A 156 2.71 -23.20 21.59
C GLU A 156 2.96 -23.94 20.26
N LYS A 157 1.90 -24.35 19.57
CA LYS A 157 1.98 -25.00 18.26
C LYS A 157 2.63 -24.08 17.22
N LEU A 158 2.19 -22.82 17.14
CA LEU A 158 2.80 -21.81 16.28
C LEU A 158 4.28 -21.58 16.66
N ASN A 159 4.58 -21.42 17.94
CA ASN A 159 5.96 -21.25 18.41
C ASN A 159 6.86 -22.43 18.03
N ALA A 160 6.34 -23.67 18.11
CA ALA A 160 7.09 -24.86 17.74
C ALA A 160 7.38 -24.92 16.23
N PHE A 161 6.41 -24.55 15.41
CA PHE A 161 6.58 -24.45 13.95
C PHE A 161 7.60 -23.38 13.59
N TRP A 162 7.37 -22.13 14.02
CA TRP A 162 8.19 -20.99 13.63
C TRP A 162 9.63 -21.03 14.18
N ARG A 163 9.91 -21.78 15.24
CA ARG A 163 11.29 -22.04 15.69
C ARG A 163 12.14 -22.78 14.66
N LYS A 164 11.52 -23.57 13.79
CA LYS A 164 12.20 -24.30 12.72
C LYS A 164 12.40 -23.46 11.46
N VAL A 165 11.73 -22.32 11.37
CA VAL A 165 11.78 -21.42 10.21
C VAL A 165 12.77 -20.29 10.47
N PRO A 166 13.90 -20.23 9.75
CA PRO A 166 14.85 -19.13 9.87
C PRO A 166 14.23 -17.82 9.33
N LEU A 167 14.77 -16.69 9.75
CA LEU A 167 14.46 -15.40 9.12
C LEU A 167 15.06 -15.39 7.71
N GLN A 168 14.27 -14.95 6.73
CA GLN A 168 14.69 -14.93 5.32
C GLN A 168 15.79 -13.89 5.03
N LYS A 169 15.82 -12.79 5.79
CA LYS A 169 16.79 -11.69 5.64
C LYS A 169 17.63 -11.54 6.91
N LYS A 170 18.87 -11.03 6.77
CA LYS A 170 19.78 -10.81 7.90
C LYS A 170 19.56 -9.46 8.59
N ASN A 171 19.11 -8.44 7.87
CA ASN A 171 19.02 -7.07 8.34
C ASN A 171 17.57 -6.56 8.31
N PHE A 172 16.90 -6.64 9.46
CA PHE A 172 15.57 -6.06 9.66
C PHE A 172 15.65 -4.83 10.56
N PRO A 173 14.80 -3.80 10.31
CA PRO A 173 14.65 -2.69 11.24
C PRO A 173 14.26 -3.18 12.63
N LYS A 174 14.89 -2.61 13.66
CA LYS A 174 14.62 -2.99 15.05
C LYS A 174 13.40 -2.31 15.65
N LYS A 175 13.02 -1.16 15.11
CA LYS A 175 11.87 -0.37 15.55
C LYS A 175 10.90 -0.20 14.39
N LEU A 176 9.69 -0.69 14.54
CA LEU A 176 8.63 -0.62 13.52
C LEU A 176 7.47 0.26 13.98
N ALA A 177 6.96 1.09 13.09
CA ALA A 177 5.72 1.82 13.26
C ALA A 177 4.76 1.44 12.12
N VAL A 178 3.71 0.70 12.44
CA VAL A 178 2.69 0.23 11.51
C VAL A 178 1.51 1.18 11.58
N MET A 179 1.55 2.23 10.78
CA MET A 179 0.62 3.35 10.82
C MET A 179 -0.33 3.32 9.62
N ARG A 180 -1.48 3.97 9.75
CA ARG A 180 -2.57 3.95 8.77
C ARG A 180 -2.86 5.31 8.13
N GLY A 181 -2.10 6.36 8.46
CA GLY A 181 -2.32 7.72 7.97
C GLY A 181 -2.37 7.87 6.44
N HIS A 182 -1.81 6.90 5.70
CA HIS A 182 -1.85 6.84 4.23
C HIS A 182 -3.15 6.21 3.67
N LEU A 183 -3.95 5.53 4.51
CA LEU A 183 -5.20 4.90 4.08
C LEU A 183 -6.35 5.91 4.09
N GLN A 184 -7.34 5.72 3.21
CA GLN A 184 -8.51 6.60 3.12
C GLN A 184 -9.61 6.25 4.14
N THR A 185 -9.56 5.07 4.74
CA THR A 185 -10.60 4.58 5.67
C THR A 185 -10.00 4.13 6.99
N GLY A 186 -10.75 4.34 8.06
CA GLY A 186 -10.40 3.81 9.38
C GLY A 186 -9.05 4.30 9.89
N ARG A 187 -8.83 5.61 9.89
CA ARG A 187 -7.60 6.26 10.39
C ARG A 187 -7.87 7.22 11.53
N ILE A 188 -6.82 7.70 12.15
CA ILE A 188 -6.82 8.71 13.21
C ILE A 188 -6.45 10.05 12.60
N VAL A 189 -7.18 11.12 12.91
CA VAL A 189 -6.80 12.48 12.50
C VAL A 189 -5.44 12.83 13.11
N GLY A 190 -4.51 13.29 12.27
CA GLY A 190 -3.15 13.61 12.68
C GLY A 190 -2.22 12.40 12.80
N GLU A 191 -2.63 11.24 12.32
CA GLU A 191 -1.79 10.04 12.35
C GLU A 191 -0.49 10.20 11.52
N GLN A 192 -0.53 11.05 10.49
CA GLN A 192 0.68 11.38 9.73
C GLN A 192 1.70 12.12 10.60
N TYR A 193 1.25 13.04 11.46
CA TYR A 193 2.14 13.69 12.43
C TYR A 193 2.77 12.67 13.38
N LEU A 194 2.00 11.69 13.92
CA LEU A 194 2.56 10.62 14.74
C LEU A 194 3.62 9.82 13.98
N SER A 195 3.34 9.48 12.73
CA SER A 195 4.28 8.77 11.85
C SER A 195 5.60 9.53 11.69
N GLU A 196 5.54 10.83 11.44
CA GLU A 196 6.73 11.68 11.33
C GLU A 196 7.54 11.75 12.62
N GLN A 197 6.87 11.86 13.79
CA GLN A 197 7.57 11.88 15.08
C GLN A 197 8.25 10.53 15.36
N LEU A 198 7.60 9.43 15.05
CA LEU A 198 8.18 8.09 15.17
C LEU A 198 9.36 7.90 14.20
N LYS A 199 9.24 8.38 12.96
CA LYS A 199 10.34 8.37 11.98
C LYS A 199 11.56 9.16 12.49
N LYS A 200 11.36 10.38 13.03
CA LYS A 200 12.42 11.18 13.66
C LYS A 200 13.06 10.47 14.87
N SER A 201 12.32 9.57 15.51
CA SER A 201 12.77 8.74 16.64
C SER A 201 13.45 7.44 16.21
N GLY A 202 13.71 7.26 14.90
CA GLY A 202 14.41 6.12 14.34
C GLY A 202 13.52 4.90 14.07
N TYR A 203 12.20 5.08 14.00
CA TYR A 203 11.28 4.02 13.60
C TYR A 203 11.20 3.90 12.08
N PHE A 204 11.19 2.68 11.60
CA PHE A 204 10.84 2.35 10.24
C PHE A 204 9.31 2.36 10.11
N LEU A 205 8.79 3.21 9.20
CA LEU A 205 7.36 3.26 8.91
C LEU A 205 7.00 2.07 8.02
N PHE A 206 6.54 1.02 8.64
CA PHE A 206 6.24 -0.24 7.98
C PHE A 206 4.82 -0.25 7.43
N ARG A 207 4.69 -0.49 6.14
CA ARG A 207 3.42 -0.65 5.42
C ARG A 207 3.27 -2.12 5.03
N PRO A 208 2.50 -2.90 5.78
CA PRO A 208 2.38 -4.34 5.54
C PRO A 208 1.89 -4.69 4.14
N GLU A 209 1.03 -3.86 3.54
CA GLU A 209 0.48 -4.05 2.21
C GLU A 209 1.51 -4.05 1.08
N ASP A 210 2.70 -3.53 1.32
CA ASP A 210 3.82 -3.51 0.37
C ASP A 210 4.65 -4.81 0.42
N PHE A 211 4.34 -5.74 1.34
CA PHE A 211 5.13 -6.95 1.61
C PHE A 211 4.26 -8.21 1.58
N SER A 212 4.87 -9.34 1.22
CA SER A 212 4.21 -10.64 1.36
C SER A 212 3.87 -10.91 2.83
N LEU A 213 2.84 -11.74 3.09
CA LEU A 213 2.44 -12.08 4.46
C LEU A 213 3.58 -12.71 5.27
N LEU A 214 4.42 -13.51 4.63
CA LEU A 214 5.57 -14.16 5.26
C LEU A 214 6.66 -13.15 5.60
N ASP A 215 6.94 -12.20 4.70
CA ASP A 215 7.85 -11.08 4.99
C ASP A 215 7.33 -10.24 6.17
N GLN A 216 6.03 -9.92 6.19
CA GLN A 216 5.43 -9.18 7.31
C GLN A 216 5.69 -9.87 8.65
N ILE A 217 5.50 -11.19 8.72
CA ILE A 217 5.76 -11.98 9.94
C ILE A 217 7.24 -11.90 10.32
N ASP A 218 8.15 -11.97 9.35
CA ASP A 218 9.59 -11.89 9.61
C ASP A 218 10.01 -10.50 10.12
N PHE A 219 9.44 -9.40 9.58
CA PHE A 219 9.64 -8.06 10.15
C PHE A 219 9.23 -8.02 11.63
N TYR A 220 8.07 -8.54 11.97
CA TYR A 220 7.59 -8.57 13.36
C TYR A 220 8.43 -9.47 14.27
N ARG A 221 8.90 -10.61 13.77
CA ARG A 221 9.77 -11.54 14.51
C ARG A 221 11.15 -10.95 14.83
N ALA A 222 11.67 -10.11 13.93
CA ALA A 222 13.00 -9.50 14.03
C ALA A 222 13.01 -8.20 14.84
N ALA A 223 11.86 -7.56 15.01
CA ALA A 223 11.73 -6.28 15.70
C ALA A 223 11.98 -6.39 17.20
N GLU A 224 12.52 -5.33 17.79
CA GLU A 224 12.65 -5.13 19.23
C GLU A 224 11.50 -4.27 19.78
N VAL A 225 10.96 -3.39 18.94
CA VAL A 225 9.84 -2.50 19.27
C VAL A 225 8.88 -2.41 18.09
N VAL A 226 7.58 -2.53 18.37
CA VAL A 226 6.55 -2.35 17.34
C VAL A 226 5.43 -1.47 17.90
N ILE A 227 5.09 -0.41 17.19
CA ILE A 227 3.93 0.43 17.47
C ILE A 227 2.93 0.25 16.33
N PHE A 228 1.72 -0.20 16.65
CA PHE A 228 0.63 -0.37 15.71
C PHE A 228 -0.42 0.73 15.86
N SER A 229 -0.88 1.29 14.75
CA SER A 229 -2.24 1.81 14.66
C SER A 229 -3.19 0.65 14.43
N GLU A 230 -4.27 0.57 15.21
CA GLU A 230 -5.23 -0.54 15.13
C GLU A 230 -5.75 -0.76 13.72
N GLY A 231 -5.63 -1.98 13.22
CA GLY A 231 -6.09 -2.36 11.88
C GLY A 231 -5.88 -3.83 11.55
N SER A 232 -6.30 -4.23 10.34
CA SER A 232 -6.21 -5.62 9.87
C SER A 232 -4.78 -6.15 9.75
N ALA A 233 -3.76 -5.28 9.69
CA ALA A 233 -2.36 -5.68 9.71
C ALA A 233 -1.97 -6.52 10.94
N ILE A 234 -2.64 -6.29 12.09
CA ILE A 234 -2.43 -7.06 13.32
C ILE A 234 -2.76 -8.55 13.12
N HIS A 235 -3.68 -8.88 12.21
CA HIS A 235 -4.09 -10.26 11.96
C HIS A 235 -2.98 -11.13 11.35
N ALA A 236 -1.95 -10.56 10.72
CA ALA A 236 -0.76 -11.32 10.33
C ALA A 236 -0.12 -12.04 11.53
N LEU A 237 -0.30 -11.49 12.74
CA LEU A 237 0.21 -12.06 13.99
C LEU A 237 -0.67 -13.18 14.56
N ASP A 238 -1.88 -13.38 14.05
CA ASP A 238 -2.73 -14.50 14.46
C ASP A 238 -2.14 -15.86 14.10
N ILE A 239 -1.29 -15.91 13.07
CA ILE A 239 -0.59 -17.11 12.59
C ILE A 239 0.92 -17.06 12.83
N ALA A 240 1.42 -16.01 13.47
CA ALA A 240 2.82 -15.83 13.82
C ALA A 240 3.16 -16.43 15.21
N PRO A 241 4.46 -16.60 15.53
CA PRO A 241 4.88 -16.98 16.88
C PRO A 241 4.69 -15.85 17.89
N SER A 242 4.96 -16.11 19.14
CA SER A 242 5.08 -15.08 20.18
C SER A 242 6.20 -14.10 19.85
N LEU A 243 5.95 -12.83 20.09
CA LEU A 243 6.89 -11.75 19.82
C LEU A 243 7.78 -11.48 21.03
N LYS A 244 9.07 -11.26 20.77
CA LYS A 244 10.01 -10.75 21.78
C LYS A 244 9.96 -9.23 21.91
N ALA A 245 9.41 -8.56 20.91
CA ALA A 245 9.29 -7.12 20.84
C ALA A 245 8.44 -6.54 21.98
N LYS A 246 8.75 -5.31 22.37
CA LYS A 246 7.80 -4.46 23.09
C LYS A 246 6.76 -3.97 22.11
N VAL A 247 5.49 -4.16 22.41
CA VAL A 247 4.40 -3.84 21.49
C VAL A 247 3.45 -2.83 22.11
N MET A 248 3.09 -1.81 21.34
CA MET A 248 2.03 -0.87 21.68
C MET A 248 1.00 -0.81 20.56
N VAL A 249 -0.27 -0.83 20.92
CA VAL A 249 -1.39 -0.61 20.00
C VAL A 249 -2.07 0.71 20.30
N ILE A 250 -2.14 1.58 19.31
CA ILE A 250 -2.91 2.81 19.33
C ILE A 250 -4.29 2.47 18.78
N PHE A 251 -5.30 2.45 19.65
CA PHE A 251 -6.66 2.16 19.24
C PHE A 251 -7.29 3.33 18.50
N ARG A 252 -8.08 3.03 17.50
CA ARG A 252 -8.88 4.00 16.73
C ARG A 252 -10.38 3.88 16.97
N ARG A 253 -10.80 2.85 17.68
CA ARG A 253 -12.21 2.59 18.02
C ARG A 253 -12.33 2.31 19.50
N GLY A 254 -13.27 2.99 20.15
CA GLY A 254 -13.63 2.67 21.54
C GLY A 254 -14.17 1.24 21.64
N GLY A 255 -13.66 0.50 22.62
CA GLY A 255 -14.12 -0.87 22.89
C GLY A 255 -13.63 -1.96 21.92
N SER A 256 -12.78 -1.63 20.95
CA SER A 256 -12.19 -2.66 20.08
C SER A 256 -11.26 -3.58 20.86
N ARG A 257 -11.27 -4.86 20.51
CA ARG A 257 -10.47 -5.92 21.14
C ARG A 257 -9.43 -6.54 20.21
N ILE A 258 -9.35 -6.09 18.95
CA ILE A 258 -8.46 -6.72 17.92
C ILE A 258 -7.02 -6.78 18.41
N GLY A 259 -6.49 -5.66 18.93
CA GLY A 259 -5.12 -5.60 19.43
C GLY A 259 -4.91 -6.48 20.66
N SER A 260 -5.77 -6.37 21.67
CA SER A 260 -5.65 -7.14 22.90
C SER A 260 -5.81 -8.64 22.69
N ASP A 261 -6.83 -9.07 21.92
CA ASP A 261 -7.10 -10.49 21.70
C ASP A 261 -6.00 -11.18 20.88
N THR A 262 -5.39 -10.46 19.93
CA THR A 262 -4.31 -11.02 19.10
C THR A 262 -2.96 -10.96 19.79
N LEU A 263 -2.60 -9.82 20.38
CA LEU A 263 -1.22 -9.52 20.80
C LEU A 263 -0.95 -9.81 22.27
N LYS A 264 -1.89 -9.52 23.16
CA LYS A 264 -1.68 -9.70 24.60
C LYS A 264 -1.29 -11.15 24.99
N PRO A 265 -1.87 -12.22 24.40
CA PRO A 265 -1.46 -13.57 24.70
C PRO A 265 -0.06 -13.97 24.18
N ARG A 266 0.50 -13.17 23.24
CA ARG A 266 1.74 -13.49 22.48
C ARG A 266 2.92 -12.59 22.81
N CYS A 267 2.68 -11.47 23.53
CA CYS A 267 3.69 -10.46 23.79
C CYS A 267 3.87 -10.29 25.29
N ALA A 268 5.07 -10.56 25.79
CA ALA A 268 5.39 -10.35 27.22
C ALA A 268 5.29 -8.87 27.63
N ASN A 269 5.58 -7.96 26.71
CA ASN A 269 5.55 -6.52 26.91
C ASN A 269 4.51 -5.89 25.97
N TYR A 270 3.23 -5.99 26.32
CA TYR A 270 2.12 -5.45 25.57
C TYR A 270 1.52 -4.23 26.27
N HIS A 271 1.34 -3.14 25.53
CA HIS A 271 0.75 -1.89 25.98
C HIS A 271 -0.33 -1.39 25.04
N GLU A 272 -1.25 -0.59 25.56
CA GLU A 272 -2.36 -0.01 24.82
C GLU A 272 -2.43 1.50 25.04
N TYR A 273 -2.77 2.23 23.96
CA TYR A 273 -3.29 3.58 24.03
C TYR A 273 -4.72 3.56 23.50
N ASN A 274 -5.70 3.64 24.41
CA ASN A 274 -7.12 3.45 24.12
C ASN A 274 -7.99 4.69 24.43
N LYS A 275 -7.35 5.85 24.66
CA LYS A 275 -8.07 7.12 24.84
C LYS A 275 -8.48 7.67 23.49
N VAL A 276 -9.51 7.07 22.91
CA VAL A 276 -10.06 7.41 21.59
C VAL A 276 -11.30 8.28 21.79
N PHE A 277 -11.38 9.36 21.03
CA PHE A 277 -12.52 10.24 20.97
C PHE A 277 -13.24 10.00 19.64
N ASP A 278 -14.43 9.45 19.74
CA ASP A 278 -15.22 9.08 18.58
C ASP A 278 -15.76 10.35 17.89
N ILE A 279 -15.56 10.41 16.57
CA ILE A 279 -16.10 11.44 15.69
C ILE A 279 -17.32 10.88 14.91
N SER A 280 -17.66 9.61 15.11
CA SER A 280 -18.70 8.87 14.36
C SER A 280 -20.10 9.47 14.48
N SER A 281 -20.36 10.29 15.50
CA SER A 281 -21.63 11.05 15.60
C SER A 281 -21.90 11.95 14.38
N LEU A 282 -20.90 12.19 13.55
CA LEU A 282 -20.97 12.94 12.29
C LEU A 282 -21.13 12.04 11.05
N SER A 283 -20.94 10.73 11.20
CA SER A 283 -20.99 9.74 10.11
C SER A 283 -22.17 8.78 10.34
N LYS A 284 -22.98 8.56 9.30
CA LYS A 284 -24.15 7.65 9.37
C LYS A 284 -23.82 6.17 9.11
N LYS A 285 -22.55 5.80 8.91
CA LYS A 285 -22.14 4.42 8.58
C LYS A 285 -20.95 3.99 9.45
N GLY A 286 -21.18 3.00 10.32
CA GLY A 286 -20.21 2.47 11.26
C GLY A 286 -19.06 1.66 10.62
N GLY A 287 -17.94 1.57 11.34
CA GLY A 287 -16.85 0.59 11.13
C GLY A 287 -15.60 1.10 10.46
N ASN A 288 -15.71 2.06 9.54
CA ASN A 288 -14.56 2.65 8.81
C ASN A 288 -14.37 4.15 9.12
N ASP A 289 -14.88 4.60 10.26
CA ASP A 289 -14.91 6.00 10.63
C ASP A 289 -13.54 6.52 11.04
N ILE A 290 -13.38 7.84 10.88
CA ILE A 290 -12.25 8.59 11.40
C ILE A 290 -12.42 8.80 12.91
N SER A 291 -11.32 8.74 13.63
CA SER A 291 -11.30 9.03 15.07
C SER A 291 -10.24 10.09 15.38
N THR A 292 -10.28 10.61 16.59
CA THR A 292 -9.20 11.46 17.12
C THR A 292 -8.70 10.94 18.46
N ILE A 293 -7.45 11.25 18.75
CA ILE A 293 -6.80 10.99 20.04
C ILE A 293 -6.02 12.23 20.46
N SER A 294 -5.59 12.32 21.70
CA SER A 294 -4.56 13.29 22.06
C SER A 294 -3.21 12.81 21.54
N LEU A 295 -2.67 13.48 20.52
CA LEU A 295 -1.42 13.10 19.85
C LEU A 295 -0.22 13.21 20.80
N SER A 296 -0.15 14.28 21.60
CA SER A 296 0.91 14.49 22.61
C SER A 296 0.88 13.41 23.68
N ALA A 297 -0.30 13.15 24.27
CA ALA A 297 -0.44 12.13 25.30
C ALA A 297 -0.16 10.71 24.76
N CYS A 298 -0.46 10.45 23.49
CA CYS A 298 -0.12 9.19 22.83
C CYS A 298 1.41 9.03 22.70
N LEU A 299 2.13 10.06 22.25
CA LEU A 299 3.59 10.04 22.15
C LEU A 299 4.27 9.97 23.53
N GLU A 300 3.74 10.66 24.53
CA GLU A 300 4.23 10.57 25.91
C GLU A 300 4.07 9.15 26.46
N ALA A 301 2.91 8.53 26.25
CA ALA A 301 2.67 7.14 26.66
C ALA A 301 3.60 6.16 25.93
N ALA A 302 3.84 6.38 24.64
CA ALA A 302 4.78 5.57 23.86
C ALA A 302 6.23 5.76 24.37
N LYS A 303 6.63 6.99 24.70
CA LYS A 303 7.94 7.31 25.28
C LYS A 303 8.14 6.65 26.63
N GLU A 304 7.15 6.73 27.49
CA GLU A 304 7.22 6.17 28.85
C GLU A 304 7.28 4.64 28.84
N LYS A 305 6.37 4.01 28.07
CA LYS A 305 6.11 2.56 28.16
C LYS A 305 6.92 1.72 27.19
N ILE A 306 7.27 2.30 26.03
CA ILE A 306 7.84 1.56 24.91
C ILE A 306 9.30 1.93 24.67
N ASP A 307 9.57 3.20 24.36
CA ASP A 307 10.90 3.64 23.96
C ASP A 307 11.20 5.07 24.43
N ARG A 308 12.05 5.20 25.43
CA ARG A 308 12.45 6.49 26.02
C ARG A 308 13.11 7.46 25.03
N ASN A 309 13.55 6.96 23.87
CA ASN A 309 14.18 7.77 22.83
C ASN A 309 13.17 8.44 21.89
N ILE A 310 11.87 8.24 22.09
CA ILE A 310 10.86 8.95 21.31
C ILE A 310 10.99 10.45 21.55
N VAL A 311 11.15 11.19 20.46
CA VAL A 311 11.27 12.64 20.46
C VAL A 311 9.87 13.24 20.57
N LEU A 312 9.66 14.07 21.58
CA LEU A 312 8.46 14.89 21.71
C LEU A 312 8.77 16.24 21.05
N SER A 313 8.09 16.54 19.95
CA SER A 313 8.29 17.80 19.22
C SER A 313 7.09 18.72 19.38
N ALA A 314 7.18 19.91 18.76
CA ALA A 314 6.11 20.91 18.73
C ALA A 314 4.78 20.32 18.24
N ALA A 315 3.69 20.99 18.56
CA ALA A 315 2.34 20.63 18.12
C ALA A 315 2.25 20.47 16.58
N PRO A 316 1.31 19.66 16.07
CA PRO A 316 1.08 19.58 14.64
C PRO A 316 0.59 20.91 14.08
N HIS A 317 1.02 21.26 12.87
CA HIS A 317 0.56 22.46 12.20
C HIS A 317 -0.90 22.35 11.76
N GLN A 318 -1.64 23.42 11.89
CA GLN A 318 -3.04 23.52 11.48
C GLN A 318 -3.24 23.05 10.03
N GLN A 319 -2.40 23.50 9.11
CA GLN A 319 -2.51 23.15 7.69
C GLN A 319 -2.39 21.65 7.42
N ASP A 320 -1.53 20.95 8.15
CA ASP A 320 -1.38 19.50 7.99
C ASP A 320 -2.63 18.76 8.46
N ILE A 321 -3.19 19.19 9.59
CA ILE A 321 -4.43 18.61 10.13
C ILE A 321 -5.61 18.89 9.23
N GLN A 322 -5.74 20.12 8.70
CA GLN A 322 -6.79 20.47 7.76
C GLN A 322 -6.69 19.69 6.46
N ARG A 323 -5.46 19.46 5.95
CA ARG A 323 -5.22 18.61 4.77
C ARG A 323 -5.65 17.17 5.03
N ASP A 324 -5.31 16.62 6.17
CA ASP A 324 -5.70 15.25 6.58
C ASP A 324 -7.22 15.11 6.66
N ILE A 325 -7.91 16.04 7.31
CA ILE A 325 -9.37 16.09 7.41
C ILE A 325 -10.02 16.23 6.03
N ARG A 326 -9.52 17.15 5.21
CA ARG A 326 -10.04 17.40 3.86
C ARG A 326 -9.92 16.16 2.96
N SER A 327 -8.78 15.47 3.01
CA SER A 327 -8.59 14.21 2.27
C SER A 327 -9.65 13.17 2.64
N TYR A 328 -9.97 13.05 3.93
CA TYR A 328 -11.02 12.16 4.40
C TYR A 328 -12.42 12.64 3.97
N ALA A 329 -12.73 13.92 4.12
CA ALA A 329 -14.01 14.50 3.76
C ALA A 329 -14.30 14.37 2.25
N LEU A 330 -13.30 14.60 1.40
CA LEU A 330 -13.40 14.40 -0.04
C LEU A 330 -13.76 12.95 -0.39
N PHE A 331 -13.12 11.99 0.24
CA PHE A 331 -13.37 10.58 -0.03
C PHE A 331 -14.78 10.13 0.41
N HIS A 332 -15.25 10.59 1.57
CA HIS A 332 -16.50 10.10 2.17
C HIS A 332 -17.74 10.95 1.88
N ARG A 333 -17.57 12.27 1.64
CA ARG A 333 -18.68 13.22 1.50
C ARG A 333 -18.49 14.25 0.40
N GLY A 334 -17.58 14.03 -0.54
CA GLY A 334 -17.36 14.97 -1.64
C GLY A 334 -16.77 16.32 -1.20
N GLY A 335 -16.20 16.43 0.03
CA GLY A 335 -15.53 17.63 0.52
C GLY A 335 -16.49 18.71 1.07
N GLU A 336 -17.55 18.32 1.76
CA GLU A 336 -18.47 19.24 2.44
C GLU A 336 -17.73 20.13 3.47
N PRO A 337 -17.68 21.48 3.30
CA PRO A 337 -16.91 22.38 4.18
C PRO A 337 -17.38 22.34 5.64
N GLU A 338 -18.69 22.18 5.86
CA GLU A 338 -19.28 22.09 7.20
C GLU A 338 -18.81 20.82 7.93
N PHE A 339 -18.67 19.72 7.20
CA PHE A 339 -18.17 18.47 7.74
C PHE A 339 -16.65 18.58 8.08
N GLU A 340 -15.86 19.21 7.21
CA GLU A 340 -14.45 19.49 7.48
C GLU A 340 -14.27 20.35 8.74
N ALA A 341 -15.06 21.44 8.85
CA ALA A 341 -15.01 22.32 10.01
C ALA A 341 -15.40 21.58 11.31
N ALA A 342 -16.45 20.78 11.29
CA ALA A 342 -16.89 20.00 12.46
C ALA A 342 -15.84 18.97 12.90
N LEU A 343 -15.16 18.30 11.96
CA LEU A 343 -14.06 17.38 12.28
C LEU A 343 -12.87 18.12 12.90
N TYR A 344 -12.53 19.29 12.35
CA TYR A 344 -11.43 20.10 12.86
C TYR A 344 -11.69 20.61 14.28
N GLU A 345 -12.90 21.12 14.54
CA GLU A 345 -13.27 21.57 15.88
C GLU A 345 -13.22 20.44 16.92
N LYS A 346 -13.68 19.23 16.56
CA LYS A 346 -13.53 18.07 17.45
C LYS A 346 -12.07 17.67 17.67
N PHE A 347 -11.24 17.77 16.65
CA PHE A 347 -9.81 17.51 16.80
C PHE A 347 -9.17 18.49 17.81
N LYS A 348 -9.46 19.79 17.70
CA LYS A 348 -8.92 20.83 18.57
C LYS A 348 -9.34 20.68 20.05
N GLN A 349 -10.48 20.06 20.33
CA GLN A 349 -10.89 19.79 21.71
C GLN A 349 -9.90 18.91 22.47
N HIS A 350 -9.10 18.12 21.78
CA HIS A 350 -8.18 17.14 22.37
C HIS A 350 -6.71 17.38 22.00
N ASN A 351 -6.42 18.37 21.16
CA ASN A 351 -5.09 18.63 20.65
C ASN A 351 -4.79 20.12 20.57
N VAL A 352 -3.59 20.48 20.97
CA VAL A 352 -3.00 21.79 20.66
C VAL A 352 -2.51 21.76 19.23
N VAL A 353 -2.79 22.81 18.47
CA VAL A 353 -2.39 22.97 17.09
C VAL A 353 -1.55 24.23 16.95
N ASP A 354 -0.48 24.17 16.18
CA ASP A 354 0.32 25.33 15.82
C ASP A 354 -0.40 26.08 14.67
N GLU A 355 -0.96 27.23 15.01
CA GLU A 355 -1.71 28.08 14.08
C GLU A 355 -0.81 29.03 13.26
N GLU A 356 0.48 29.10 13.57
CA GLU A 356 1.38 29.92 12.77
C GLU A 356 1.39 29.41 11.32
N PRO A 357 1.16 30.32 10.33
CA PRO A 357 1.23 29.89 8.95
C PRO A 357 2.64 29.38 8.68
N ARG A 358 2.78 28.11 8.33
CA ARG A 358 4.04 27.65 7.74
C ARG A 358 4.40 28.65 6.65
N LYS A 359 5.60 29.22 6.70
CA LYS A 359 6.21 29.79 5.49
C LYS A 359 6.15 28.67 4.46
N ALA A 360 5.17 28.76 3.58
CA ALA A 360 4.85 27.69 2.64
C ALA A 360 6.15 27.33 1.91
N ARG A 361 6.71 26.16 2.21
CA ARG A 361 7.63 25.48 1.30
C ARG A 361 6.77 25.01 0.14
N ARG A 362 6.42 25.97 -0.73
CA ARG A 362 5.75 25.61 -1.97
C ARG A 362 6.73 24.80 -2.78
N SER A 363 6.48 23.51 -2.88
CA SER A 363 7.32 22.61 -3.65
C SER A 363 7.43 23.07 -5.10
N SER A 364 8.63 23.11 -5.65
CA SER A 364 8.90 23.31 -7.07
C SER A 364 9.59 22.07 -7.63
N ALA A 365 9.63 21.91 -8.95
CA ALA A 365 10.39 20.83 -9.58
C ALA A 365 11.83 20.75 -9.04
N ALA A 366 12.47 21.91 -8.83
CA ALA A 366 13.81 21.96 -8.23
C ALA A 366 13.87 21.43 -6.79
N GLU A 367 12.84 21.68 -5.97
CA GLU A 367 12.78 21.15 -4.60
C GLU A 367 12.50 19.66 -4.59
N ILE A 368 11.64 19.19 -5.50
CA ILE A 368 11.40 17.74 -5.70
C ILE A 368 12.71 17.07 -6.12
N LEU A 369 13.40 17.58 -7.11
CA LEU A 369 14.68 17.04 -7.59
C LEU A 369 15.76 17.04 -6.51
N ARG A 370 15.84 18.06 -5.66
CA ARG A 370 16.79 18.08 -4.52
C ARG A 370 16.46 16.98 -3.52
N ALA A 371 15.19 16.77 -3.19
CA ALA A 371 14.80 15.68 -2.30
C ALA A 371 15.14 14.30 -2.90
N LEU A 372 14.88 14.11 -4.21
CA LEU A 372 15.22 12.88 -4.93
C LEU A 372 16.73 12.67 -5.05
N ARG A 373 17.51 13.74 -5.30
CA ARG A 373 18.98 13.74 -5.26
C ARG A 373 19.49 13.18 -3.94
N ASP A 374 18.93 13.64 -2.82
CA ASP A 374 19.37 13.25 -1.49
C ASP A 374 19.01 11.78 -1.19
N VAL A 375 17.94 11.24 -1.77
CA VAL A 375 17.53 9.83 -1.62
C VAL A 375 18.54 8.87 -2.23
N ASN A 376 19.07 9.16 -3.44
CA ASN A 376 20.02 8.28 -4.12
C ASN A 376 21.48 8.78 -4.07
N ALA A 377 21.75 9.87 -3.34
CA ALA A 377 23.05 10.54 -3.30
C ALA A 377 23.59 10.87 -4.69
N ALA A 378 22.70 11.40 -5.56
CA ALA A 378 22.97 11.60 -6.99
C ALA A 378 24.19 12.49 -7.23
N GLN A 379 25.06 12.05 -8.14
CA GLN A 379 26.26 12.76 -8.60
C GLN A 379 26.13 13.22 -10.06
N ARG A 380 25.24 12.58 -10.84
CA ARG A 380 25.10 12.80 -12.29
C ARG A 380 23.64 13.10 -12.61
N TYR A 381 23.41 14.30 -13.11
CA TYR A 381 22.10 14.81 -13.44
C TYR A 381 21.93 15.11 -14.91
N LEU A 382 20.80 14.73 -15.48
CA LEU A 382 20.39 15.09 -16.84
C LEU A 382 19.07 15.86 -16.79
N GLU A 383 19.02 17.02 -17.40
CA GLU A 383 17.78 17.78 -17.64
C GLU A 383 17.53 17.95 -19.14
N ILE A 384 16.39 17.45 -19.60
CA ILE A 384 15.89 17.64 -20.97
C ILE A 384 14.83 18.73 -20.92
N GLY A 385 14.96 19.72 -21.83
CA GLY A 385 14.05 20.86 -21.89
C GLY A 385 14.54 22.11 -21.14
N VAL A 386 15.84 22.23 -20.90
CA VAL A 386 16.40 23.42 -20.26
C VAL A 386 16.07 24.66 -21.09
N ASN A 387 15.34 25.59 -20.48
CA ASN A 387 14.93 26.85 -21.12
C ASN A 387 15.52 28.06 -20.37
N ARG A 388 14.94 28.41 -19.21
CA ARG A 388 15.41 29.55 -18.38
C ARG A 388 16.51 29.14 -17.38
N GLY A 389 16.87 27.88 -17.33
CA GLY A 389 17.94 27.33 -16.49
C GLY A 389 17.67 27.38 -14.99
N LYS A 390 16.44 27.71 -14.55
CA LYS A 390 16.13 27.84 -13.13
C LYS A 390 16.29 26.51 -12.41
N THR A 391 15.59 25.47 -12.85
CA THR A 391 15.66 24.13 -12.27
C THR A 391 17.07 23.56 -12.39
N PHE A 392 17.68 23.67 -13.57
CA PHE A 392 19.05 23.21 -13.83
C PHE A 392 20.06 23.80 -12.87
N ASN A 393 20.01 25.09 -12.59
CA ASN A 393 20.95 25.76 -11.69
C ASN A 393 20.69 25.44 -10.20
N ASP A 394 19.41 25.22 -9.82
CA ASP A 394 19.00 24.95 -8.45
C ASP A 394 19.30 23.51 -7.98
N VAL A 395 19.51 22.55 -8.90
CA VAL A 395 19.93 21.19 -8.57
C VAL A 395 21.45 21.12 -8.48
N ASP A 396 22.00 21.04 -7.27
CA ASP A 396 23.43 21.03 -7.04
C ASP A 396 23.98 19.59 -7.01
N VAL A 397 24.66 19.20 -8.09
CA VAL A 397 25.41 17.93 -8.25
C VAL A 397 26.69 18.18 -9.05
N PRO A 398 27.74 17.33 -8.88
CA PRO A 398 29.05 17.54 -9.53
C PRO A 398 29.02 17.50 -11.06
N TYR A 399 28.20 16.60 -11.64
CA TYR A 399 28.15 16.39 -13.08
C TYR A 399 26.72 16.61 -13.58
N LYS A 400 26.54 17.58 -14.50
CA LYS A 400 25.25 17.91 -15.07
C LYS A 400 25.30 18.05 -16.58
N HIS A 401 24.34 17.44 -17.26
CA HIS A 401 24.03 17.75 -18.66
C HIS A 401 22.66 18.44 -18.73
N GLY A 402 22.62 19.61 -19.34
CA GLY A 402 21.37 20.32 -19.67
C GLY A 402 21.21 20.37 -21.16
N VAL A 403 20.09 19.85 -21.68
CA VAL A 403 19.78 19.76 -23.09
C VAL A 403 18.56 20.64 -23.41
N GLY A 404 18.66 21.44 -24.46
CA GLY A 404 17.57 22.32 -24.91
C GLY A 404 17.93 23.03 -26.20
N THR A 405 16.93 23.42 -27.00
CA THR A 405 17.15 24.06 -28.29
C THR A 405 17.21 25.59 -28.19
N ASN A 406 16.91 26.17 -27.02
CA ASN A 406 16.88 27.62 -26.84
C ASN A 406 17.08 28.01 -25.37
N PHE A 407 18.31 28.23 -24.97
CA PHE A 407 18.62 28.71 -23.62
C PHE A 407 18.32 30.21 -23.50
N ARG A 408 17.38 30.56 -22.60
CA ARG A 408 16.97 31.92 -22.30
C ARG A 408 17.60 32.50 -21.03
N PHE A 409 18.86 32.15 -20.77
CA PHE A 409 19.67 32.65 -19.65
C PHE A 409 21.14 32.69 -20.03
N ASP A 410 21.95 33.39 -19.24
CA ASP A 410 23.40 33.47 -19.43
C ASP A 410 24.08 32.16 -19.08
N THR A 411 24.37 31.36 -20.09
CA THR A 411 24.99 30.03 -19.94
C THR A 411 26.44 30.09 -19.41
N THR A 412 27.10 31.25 -19.56
CA THR A 412 28.50 31.41 -19.10
C THR A 412 28.61 31.32 -17.59
N LYS A 413 27.59 31.77 -16.86
CA LYS A 413 27.53 31.70 -15.39
C LYS A 413 27.38 30.29 -14.84
N SER A 414 26.93 29.36 -15.67
CA SER A 414 26.75 27.94 -15.31
C SER A 414 27.91 27.06 -15.76
N GLN A 415 28.92 27.62 -16.45
CA GLN A 415 30.09 26.88 -16.91
C GLN A 415 31.04 26.59 -15.74
N ARG A 416 31.08 25.33 -15.35
CA ARG A 416 32.03 24.78 -14.34
C ARG A 416 32.50 23.41 -14.81
N PRO A 417 33.64 22.91 -14.34
CA PRO A 417 34.04 21.54 -14.60
C PRO A 417 32.92 20.56 -14.22
N GLY A 418 32.58 19.63 -15.10
CA GLY A 418 31.48 18.67 -14.92
C GLY A 418 30.10 19.15 -15.39
N ILE A 419 29.92 20.42 -15.77
CA ILE A 419 28.63 20.94 -16.26
C ILE A 419 28.67 21.15 -17.77
N LYS A 420 27.69 20.58 -18.49
CA LYS A 420 27.53 20.75 -19.93
C LYS A 420 26.14 21.26 -20.26
N LEU A 421 26.05 22.38 -20.96
CA LEU A 421 24.84 22.88 -21.58
C LEU A 421 24.94 22.66 -23.09
N ILE A 422 24.03 21.87 -23.64
CA ILE A 422 24.10 21.35 -25.02
C ILE A 422 22.87 21.85 -25.77
N ASN A 423 23.12 22.80 -26.69
CA ASN A 423 22.06 23.38 -27.52
C ASN A 423 21.74 22.45 -28.69
N THR A 424 20.80 21.53 -28.47
CA THR A 424 20.39 20.53 -29.45
C THR A 424 19.04 19.92 -29.06
N THR A 425 18.45 19.13 -29.94
CA THR A 425 17.28 18.32 -29.62
C THR A 425 17.66 17.18 -28.69
N SER A 426 16.71 16.64 -27.94
CA SER A 426 16.94 15.46 -27.10
C SER A 426 17.29 14.23 -27.95
N ASP A 427 16.70 14.07 -29.13
CA ASP A 427 17.01 12.96 -30.05
C ASP A 427 18.46 13.00 -30.54
N ASP A 428 18.90 14.17 -30.99
CA ASP A 428 20.31 14.37 -31.41
C ASP A 428 21.30 14.24 -30.25
N TYR A 429 20.90 14.64 -29.04
CA TYR A 429 21.71 14.45 -27.85
C TYR A 429 21.92 12.96 -27.55
N PHE A 430 20.84 12.17 -27.47
CA PHE A 430 20.94 10.74 -27.15
C PHE A 430 21.65 9.96 -28.26
N SER A 431 21.48 10.35 -29.53
CA SER A 431 22.18 9.71 -30.65
C SER A 431 23.71 9.84 -30.60
N LYS A 432 24.22 10.89 -29.93
CA LYS A 432 25.65 11.20 -29.80
C LYS A 432 26.20 10.90 -28.41
N LEU A 433 25.35 10.55 -27.46
CA LEU A 433 25.76 10.27 -26.10
C LEU A 433 26.53 8.95 -26.04
N HIS A 434 27.66 8.95 -25.33
CA HIS A 434 28.47 7.74 -25.16
C HIS A 434 27.66 6.65 -24.44
N ARG A 435 27.72 5.42 -24.93
CA ARG A 435 26.89 4.30 -24.42
C ARG A 435 27.09 4.00 -22.93
N GLU A 436 28.29 4.26 -22.40
CA GLU A 436 28.60 4.03 -20.99
C GLU A 436 28.22 5.21 -20.08
N ALA A 437 27.71 6.31 -20.65
CA ALA A 437 27.23 7.43 -19.85
C ALA A 437 25.98 7.00 -19.06
N GLN A 438 26.00 7.20 -17.75
CA GLN A 438 24.90 6.87 -16.87
C GLN A 438 24.52 8.08 -16.01
N PHE A 439 23.24 8.18 -15.67
CA PHE A 439 22.70 9.26 -14.85
C PHE A 439 22.01 8.70 -13.60
N ASP A 440 22.17 9.37 -12.47
CA ASP A 440 21.54 9.03 -11.21
C ASP A 440 20.15 9.66 -11.11
N LEU A 441 20.00 10.86 -11.71
CA LEU A 441 18.77 11.64 -11.68
C LEU A 441 18.52 12.23 -13.08
N VAL A 442 17.31 12.04 -13.60
CA VAL A 442 16.91 12.53 -14.93
C VAL A 442 15.62 13.33 -14.80
N TYR A 443 15.60 14.57 -15.31
CA TYR A 443 14.41 15.40 -15.39
C TYR A 443 14.02 15.59 -16.85
N ILE A 444 12.78 15.25 -17.20
CA ILE A 444 12.22 15.38 -18.55
C ILE A 444 11.13 16.46 -18.50
N ASP A 445 11.43 17.62 -19.06
CA ASP A 445 10.59 18.82 -19.14
C ASP A 445 10.67 19.43 -20.53
N GLY A 446 10.63 18.56 -21.54
CA GLY A 446 10.82 18.90 -22.94
C GLY A 446 9.55 19.37 -23.64
N PHE A 447 9.29 18.83 -24.82
CA PHE A 447 8.08 19.11 -25.60
C PHE A 447 6.94 18.20 -25.15
N HIS A 448 5.98 18.74 -24.44
CA HIS A 448 4.93 18.03 -23.69
C HIS A 448 3.94 17.23 -24.56
N THR A 449 4.45 16.36 -25.43
CA THR A 449 3.65 15.35 -26.14
C THR A 449 4.02 13.95 -25.66
N VAL A 450 3.05 13.04 -25.68
CA VAL A 450 3.27 11.66 -25.22
C VAL A 450 4.39 10.97 -26.02
N GLU A 451 4.43 11.16 -27.35
CA GLU A 451 5.43 10.56 -28.22
C GLU A 451 6.84 11.03 -27.91
N GLN A 452 7.06 12.34 -27.76
CA GLN A 452 8.38 12.88 -27.50
C GLN A 452 8.85 12.52 -26.09
N THR A 453 7.98 12.66 -25.08
CA THR A 453 8.33 12.32 -23.71
C THR A 453 8.61 10.81 -23.56
N LEU A 454 7.88 9.95 -24.29
CA LEU A 454 8.16 8.51 -24.32
C LEU A 454 9.53 8.22 -24.96
N ARG A 455 9.89 8.89 -26.06
CA ARG A 455 11.21 8.73 -26.70
C ARG A 455 12.33 9.18 -25.77
N GLU A 456 12.17 10.28 -25.07
CA GLU A 456 13.11 10.79 -24.08
C GLU A 456 13.27 9.84 -22.89
N LEU A 457 12.16 9.31 -22.36
CA LEU A 457 12.18 8.30 -21.29
C LEU A 457 12.90 7.04 -21.76
N THR A 458 12.51 6.45 -22.90
CA THR A 458 13.09 5.19 -23.40
C THR A 458 14.57 5.34 -23.76
N SER A 459 14.97 6.48 -24.34
CA SER A 459 16.37 6.79 -24.60
C SER A 459 17.17 6.91 -23.30
N SER A 460 16.61 7.58 -22.30
CA SER A 460 17.29 7.74 -21.00
C SER A 460 17.39 6.42 -20.21
N LEU A 461 16.48 5.46 -20.42
CA LEU A 461 16.56 4.12 -19.81
C LEU A 461 17.82 3.37 -20.23
N THR A 462 18.34 3.60 -21.46
CA THR A 462 19.61 3.00 -21.92
C THR A 462 20.84 3.55 -21.20
N HIS A 463 20.69 4.67 -20.49
CA HIS A 463 21.70 5.36 -19.72
C HIS A 463 21.41 5.32 -18.20
N ALA A 464 20.62 4.34 -17.79
CA ALA A 464 20.21 4.15 -16.41
C ALA A 464 20.98 3.03 -15.71
N HIS A 465 20.99 3.07 -14.40
CA HIS A 465 21.41 1.98 -13.51
C HIS A 465 20.34 1.74 -12.44
N SER A 466 20.47 0.71 -11.65
CA SER A 466 19.47 0.27 -10.67
C SER A 466 18.97 1.34 -9.68
N ARG A 467 19.73 2.43 -9.52
CA ARG A 467 19.39 3.55 -8.63
C ARG A 467 18.99 4.83 -9.37
N THR A 468 18.82 4.78 -10.69
CA THR A 468 18.38 5.95 -11.45
C THR A 468 16.94 6.32 -11.09
N ILE A 469 16.70 7.61 -10.89
CA ILE A 469 15.38 8.19 -10.63
C ILE A 469 15.05 9.17 -11.77
N TRP A 470 13.82 9.13 -12.28
CA TRP A 470 13.30 10.08 -13.26
C TRP A 470 12.22 10.96 -12.64
N LEU A 471 12.17 12.20 -13.07
CA LEU A 471 11.06 13.13 -12.86
C LEU A 471 10.50 13.50 -14.23
N LEU A 472 9.22 13.24 -14.46
CA LEU A 472 8.50 13.63 -15.68
C LEU A 472 7.61 14.83 -15.35
N SER A 473 7.71 15.90 -16.13
CA SER A 473 6.95 17.12 -15.93
C SER A 473 5.54 17.04 -16.53
N SER A 474 4.62 17.80 -15.95
CA SER A 474 3.31 18.12 -16.54
C SER A 474 2.42 16.92 -16.87
N VAL A 475 2.49 15.86 -16.05
CA VAL A 475 1.80 14.59 -16.32
C VAL A 475 0.28 14.62 -16.10
N ILE A 476 -0.30 15.67 -15.51
CA ILE A 476 -1.75 15.83 -15.35
C ILE A 476 -2.14 17.22 -15.82
N PRO A 477 -2.88 17.36 -16.93
CA PRO A 477 -3.40 18.65 -17.37
C PRO A 477 -4.47 19.16 -16.40
N LEU A 478 -4.43 20.47 -16.12
CA LEU A 478 -5.35 21.10 -15.18
C LEU A 478 -6.75 21.25 -15.78
N ASP A 479 -6.85 21.39 -17.11
CA ASP A 479 -8.12 21.48 -17.82
C ASP A 479 -8.03 20.82 -19.21
N PHE A 480 -9.18 20.68 -19.86
CA PHE A 480 -9.27 20.07 -21.20
C PHE A 480 -8.44 20.83 -22.24
N LEU A 481 -8.45 22.16 -22.22
CA LEU A 481 -7.73 22.98 -23.22
C LEU A 481 -6.21 22.83 -23.04
N GLY A 482 -5.74 22.67 -21.79
CA GLY A 482 -4.34 22.38 -21.48
C GLY A 482 -3.88 20.98 -21.93
N SER A 483 -4.81 20.04 -22.14
CA SER A 483 -4.52 18.68 -22.59
C SER A 483 -4.37 18.53 -24.11
N ILE A 484 -4.66 19.58 -24.89
CA ILE A 484 -4.54 19.54 -26.35
C ILE A 484 -3.05 19.37 -26.72
N PRO A 485 -2.68 18.36 -27.54
CA PRO A 485 -1.29 18.08 -27.86
C PRO A 485 -0.55 19.23 -28.58
N ASP A 486 -1.25 19.97 -29.42
CA ASP A 486 -0.71 21.13 -30.16
C ASP A 486 -0.83 22.40 -29.30
N PRO A 487 0.30 23.07 -28.94
CA PRO A 487 0.28 24.28 -28.13
C PRO A 487 -0.44 25.47 -28.80
N ASP A 488 -0.34 25.61 -30.13
CA ASP A 488 -1.00 26.68 -30.85
C ASP A 488 -2.52 26.46 -30.90
N ALA A 489 -2.96 25.23 -31.09
CA ALA A 489 -4.38 24.88 -30.99
C ALA A 489 -4.94 25.13 -29.59
N SER A 490 -4.20 24.76 -28.53
CA SER A 490 -4.54 25.03 -27.14
C SER A 490 -4.73 26.52 -26.90
N ILE A 491 -3.77 27.36 -27.34
CA ILE A 491 -3.82 28.83 -27.19
C ILE A 491 -5.01 29.39 -27.97
N LYS A 492 -5.25 28.96 -29.19
CA LYS A 492 -6.39 29.41 -30.03
C LYS A 492 -7.72 29.05 -29.36
N ALA A 493 -7.85 27.83 -28.87
CA ALA A 493 -9.06 27.38 -28.17
C ALA A 493 -9.31 28.20 -26.89
N ARG A 494 -8.29 28.47 -26.07
CA ARG A 494 -8.41 29.31 -24.87
C ARG A 494 -8.87 30.73 -25.20
N ARG A 495 -8.31 31.34 -26.24
CA ARG A 495 -8.72 32.69 -26.71
C ARG A 495 -10.17 32.68 -27.16
N ALA A 496 -10.62 31.66 -27.87
CA ALA A 496 -12.00 31.54 -28.34
C ALA A 496 -13.01 31.42 -27.19
N HIS A 497 -12.61 30.83 -26.06
CA HIS A 497 -13.44 30.69 -24.86
C HIS A 497 -13.29 31.84 -23.85
N GLY A 498 -12.64 32.97 -24.24
CA GLY A 498 -12.52 34.17 -23.41
C GLY A 498 -11.57 34.05 -22.23
N ASN A 499 -10.81 32.96 -22.13
CA ASN A 499 -9.80 32.78 -21.09
C ASN A 499 -8.45 33.29 -21.57
N HIS A 500 -8.11 34.53 -21.19
CA HIS A 500 -6.86 35.19 -21.59
C HIS A 500 -5.73 35.08 -20.57
N VAL A 501 -6.01 34.54 -19.38
CA VAL A 501 -5.11 34.63 -18.23
C VAL A 501 -4.31 33.33 -18.03
N ASP A 502 -4.90 32.21 -18.33
CA ASP A 502 -4.28 30.90 -18.07
C ASP A 502 -3.56 30.39 -19.31
N ARG A 503 -2.22 30.44 -19.28
CA ARG A 503 -1.35 30.00 -20.37
C ARG A 503 -0.72 28.61 -20.14
N GLU A 504 -1.17 27.90 -19.15
CA GLU A 504 -0.57 26.60 -18.80
C GLU A 504 -1.00 25.55 -19.82
N TRP A 505 -0.04 25.13 -20.61
CA TRP A 505 -0.16 24.03 -21.55
C TRP A 505 0.64 22.83 -21.04
N HIS A 506 -0.03 21.69 -20.90
CA HIS A 506 0.53 20.46 -20.40
C HIS A 506 0.65 19.38 -21.50
N GLY A 507 -0.04 19.59 -22.64
CA GLY A 507 -0.10 18.62 -23.69
C GLY A 507 -0.76 17.30 -23.26
N ASP A 508 -0.42 16.23 -23.93
CA ASP A 508 -1.01 14.91 -23.69
C ASP A 508 -0.07 13.92 -22.98
N VAL A 509 0.91 14.43 -22.24
CA VAL A 509 1.86 13.62 -21.44
C VAL A 509 1.15 12.72 -20.43
N TYR A 510 -0.08 13.06 -20.00
CA TYR A 510 -0.87 12.21 -19.12
C TYR A 510 -1.05 10.78 -19.66
N ARG A 511 -1.07 10.59 -20.97
CA ARG A 511 -1.14 9.28 -21.63
C ARG A 511 0.08 8.41 -21.31
N LEU A 512 1.24 9.04 -21.09
CA LEU A 512 2.47 8.33 -20.76
C LEU A 512 2.36 7.58 -19.42
N VAL A 513 1.61 8.11 -18.45
CA VAL A 513 1.42 7.43 -17.16
C VAL A 513 0.65 6.12 -17.35
N PHE A 514 -0.35 6.09 -18.25
CA PHE A 514 -1.07 4.86 -18.61
C PHE A 514 -0.17 3.88 -19.35
N LEU A 515 0.74 4.37 -20.23
CA LEU A 515 1.75 3.53 -20.88
C LEU A 515 2.72 2.92 -19.87
N ILE A 516 3.20 3.70 -18.92
CA ILE A 516 4.11 3.23 -17.87
C ILE A 516 3.42 2.16 -17.05
N GLU A 517 2.15 2.38 -16.63
CA GLU A 517 1.38 1.39 -15.89
C GLU A 517 1.27 0.07 -16.65
N ALA A 518 0.92 0.11 -17.93
CA ALA A 518 0.64 -1.08 -18.72
C ALA A 518 1.90 -1.82 -19.21
N PHE A 519 2.96 -1.10 -19.59
CA PHE A 519 4.06 -1.68 -20.37
C PHE A 519 5.44 -1.62 -19.70
N PHE A 520 5.57 -0.93 -18.55
CA PHE A 520 6.85 -0.81 -17.84
C PHE A 520 6.78 -1.40 -16.42
N PRO A 521 6.52 -2.71 -16.27
CA PRO A 521 6.40 -3.33 -14.95
C PRO A 521 7.71 -3.34 -14.16
N SER A 522 8.86 -3.09 -14.81
CA SER A 522 10.16 -2.93 -14.16
C SER A 522 10.33 -1.58 -13.46
N LEU A 523 9.43 -0.61 -13.74
CA LEU A 523 9.45 0.71 -13.14
C LEU A 523 8.29 0.86 -12.16
N SER A 524 8.61 1.23 -10.93
CA SER A 524 7.63 1.81 -10.01
C SER A 524 7.52 3.31 -10.24
N TYR A 525 6.36 3.88 -9.93
CA TYR A 525 6.13 5.31 -10.08
C TYR A 525 5.14 5.85 -9.05
N ALA A 526 5.22 7.14 -8.82
CA ALA A 526 4.23 7.91 -8.07
C ALA A 526 4.24 9.37 -8.55
N THR A 527 3.12 10.05 -8.43
CA THR A 527 2.96 11.43 -8.88
C THR A 527 2.90 12.38 -7.70
N VAL A 528 3.59 13.52 -7.80
CA VAL A 528 3.65 14.58 -6.79
C VAL A 528 3.17 15.89 -7.38
N TYR A 529 2.45 16.68 -6.57
CA TYR A 529 2.00 18.02 -6.96
C TYR A 529 3.06 19.08 -6.62
N SER A 530 3.39 19.93 -7.59
CA SER A 530 4.24 21.10 -7.42
C SER A 530 3.38 22.35 -7.21
N GLU A 531 3.37 22.87 -5.98
CA GLU A 531 2.53 24.03 -5.62
C GLU A 531 3.00 25.34 -6.27
N LYS A 532 4.31 25.52 -6.48
CA LYS A 532 4.88 26.74 -7.09
C LYS A 532 4.60 26.85 -8.59
N GLU A 533 4.52 25.70 -9.23
CA GLU A 533 4.36 25.59 -10.67
C GLU A 533 2.93 25.19 -11.04
N ASN A 534 2.08 24.92 -10.04
CA ASN A 534 0.70 24.48 -10.21
C ASN A 534 0.58 23.29 -11.19
N THR A 535 1.49 22.31 -11.08
CA THR A 535 1.53 21.18 -11.99
C THR A 535 1.87 19.87 -11.26
N TYR A 536 1.64 18.75 -11.92
CA TYR A 536 1.94 17.41 -11.43
C TYR A 536 3.15 16.84 -12.13
N HIS A 537 4.04 16.20 -11.36
CA HIS A 537 5.20 15.50 -11.86
C HIS A 537 5.15 14.03 -11.45
N SER A 538 5.45 13.10 -12.37
CA SER A 538 5.62 11.69 -12.01
C SER A 538 7.08 11.38 -11.74
N VAL A 539 7.34 10.79 -10.59
CA VAL A 539 8.63 10.23 -10.20
C VAL A 539 8.65 8.75 -10.54
N LEU A 540 9.67 8.30 -11.27
CA LEU A 540 9.85 6.89 -11.60
C LEU A 540 11.18 6.39 -11.03
N TRP A 541 11.23 5.11 -10.67
CA TRP A 541 12.46 4.44 -10.23
C TRP A 541 12.44 2.97 -10.58
N GLN A 542 13.62 2.35 -10.65
CA GLN A 542 13.74 0.94 -10.98
C GLN A 542 13.36 0.06 -9.78
N ALA A 543 12.10 -0.38 -9.76
CA ALA A 543 11.60 -1.39 -8.84
C ALA A 543 10.45 -2.13 -9.52
N PRO A 544 10.52 -3.46 -9.66
CA PRO A 544 9.44 -4.24 -10.27
C PRO A 544 8.15 -4.11 -9.47
N ARG A 545 7.05 -3.99 -10.18
CA ARG A 545 5.69 -3.97 -9.63
C ARG A 545 4.75 -4.84 -10.45
N ALA A 546 3.68 -5.32 -9.82
CA ALA A 546 2.57 -5.91 -10.56
C ALA A 546 1.73 -4.78 -11.20
N PRO A 547 1.47 -4.82 -12.52
CA PRO A 547 0.56 -3.85 -13.14
C PRO A 547 -0.83 -4.01 -12.53
N GLU A 548 -1.51 -2.90 -12.22
CA GLU A 548 -2.94 -2.97 -11.91
C GLU A 548 -3.69 -3.45 -13.15
N LYS A 549 -4.66 -4.36 -12.96
CA LYS A 549 -5.58 -4.70 -14.04
C LYS A 549 -6.45 -3.48 -14.33
N ILE A 550 -6.14 -2.79 -15.40
CA ILE A 550 -7.02 -1.77 -15.96
C ILE A 550 -8.26 -2.52 -16.48
N PRO A 551 -9.48 -2.15 -16.08
CA PRO A 551 -10.67 -2.86 -16.52
C PRO A 551 -10.72 -2.91 -18.05
N ASP A 552 -10.93 -4.10 -18.63
CA ASP A 552 -10.93 -4.39 -20.07
C ASP A 552 -11.88 -3.50 -20.90
N THR A 553 -12.82 -2.84 -20.25
CA THR A 553 -13.82 -1.99 -20.87
C THR A 553 -13.34 -0.57 -21.19
N THR A 554 -12.19 -0.13 -20.67
CA THR A 554 -11.80 1.29 -20.74
C THR A 554 -10.55 1.59 -21.57
N LEU A 555 -9.67 0.62 -21.85
CA LEU A 555 -8.39 0.88 -22.52
C LEU A 555 -7.97 -0.26 -23.45
N ASN A 556 -8.74 -0.53 -24.48
CA ASN A 556 -8.27 -1.40 -25.56
C ASN A 556 -7.06 -0.82 -26.32
N ARG A 557 -6.83 0.51 -26.21
CA ARG A 557 -5.66 1.20 -26.77
C ARG A 557 -5.29 2.39 -25.90
N VAL A 558 -4.04 2.53 -25.51
CA VAL A 558 -3.55 3.74 -24.85
C VAL A 558 -3.71 4.98 -25.76
N ALA A 559 -3.67 4.77 -27.09
CA ALA A 559 -3.95 5.82 -28.08
C ALA A 559 -5.34 6.45 -27.92
N ASP A 560 -6.32 5.69 -27.41
CA ASP A 560 -7.70 6.15 -27.22
C ASP A 560 -7.89 6.84 -25.86
N THR A 561 -6.84 6.94 -25.03
CA THR A 561 -6.88 7.64 -23.74
C THR A 561 -7.06 9.12 -23.99
N ASP A 562 -8.23 9.65 -23.68
CA ASP A 562 -8.56 11.06 -23.79
C ASP A 562 -8.55 11.76 -22.41
N TYR A 563 -8.85 13.06 -22.41
CA TYR A 563 -8.93 13.84 -21.18
C TYR A 563 -10.01 13.31 -20.21
N MET A 564 -11.13 12.80 -20.71
CA MET A 564 -12.18 12.25 -19.85
C MET A 564 -11.76 10.94 -19.22
N THR A 565 -11.05 10.11 -19.98
CA THR A 565 -10.47 8.85 -19.47
C THR A 565 -9.53 9.11 -18.29
N GLN A 566 -8.67 10.13 -18.37
CA GLN A 566 -7.78 10.46 -17.25
C GLN A 566 -8.53 10.99 -16.01
N LEU A 567 -9.64 11.70 -16.19
CA LEU A 567 -10.46 12.17 -15.06
C LEU A 567 -11.14 11.02 -14.34
N THR A 568 -11.64 10.02 -15.08
CA THR A 568 -12.35 8.86 -14.51
C THR A 568 -11.41 7.80 -13.92
N ASN A 569 -10.14 7.80 -14.33
CA ASN A 569 -9.11 6.84 -13.90
C ASN A 569 -7.98 7.48 -13.10
N ARG A 570 -8.28 8.46 -12.25
CA ARG A 570 -7.30 9.21 -11.44
C ARG A 570 -6.36 8.33 -10.60
N LYS A 571 -6.76 7.12 -10.24
CA LYS A 571 -5.95 6.15 -9.50
C LYS A 571 -4.65 5.79 -10.23
N VAL A 572 -4.68 5.77 -11.56
CA VAL A 572 -3.49 5.45 -12.39
C VAL A 572 -2.33 6.42 -12.11
N PHE A 573 -2.61 7.66 -11.73
CA PHE A 573 -1.54 8.62 -11.43
C PHE A 573 -0.82 8.36 -10.10
N ASN A 574 -1.37 7.54 -9.21
CA ASN A 574 -0.72 7.15 -7.95
C ASN A 574 -0.18 8.39 -7.20
N ILE A 575 -1.06 9.36 -6.89
CA ILE A 575 -0.68 10.67 -6.35
C ILE A 575 -0.29 10.54 -4.87
N TRP A 576 0.91 11.01 -4.52
CA TRP A 576 1.53 10.87 -3.21
C TRP A 576 2.25 12.14 -2.78
N GLU A 577 2.43 12.31 -1.47
CA GLU A 577 3.31 13.34 -0.92
C GLU A 577 4.78 13.00 -1.19
N LEU A 578 5.61 14.02 -1.43
CA LEU A 578 7.02 13.86 -1.78
C LEU A 578 7.81 13.00 -0.76
N ASP A 579 7.59 13.20 0.52
CA ASP A 579 8.26 12.43 1.58
C ASP A 579 7.91 10.94 1.52
N SER A 580 6.66 10.61 1.14
CA SER A 580 6.22 9.23 0.95
C SER A 580 6.88 8.58 -0.26
N ILE A 581 7.05 9.34 -1.34
CA ILE A 581 7.75 8.89 -2.55
C ILE A 581 9.23 8.66 -2.24
N ALA A 582 9.89 9.63 -1.61
CA ALA A 582 11.29 9.54 -1.19
C ALA A 582 11.56 8.32 -0.30
N PHE A 583 10.64 8.05 0.61
CA PHE A 583 10.71 6.88 1.48
C PHE A 583 10.61 5.56 0.68
N ARG A 584 9.63 5.42 -0.23
CA ARG A 584 9.47 4.21 -1.07
C ARG A 584 10.70 3.93 -1.95
N ILE A 585 11.27 4.97 -2.52
CA ILE A 585 12.50 4.84 -3.31
C ILE A 585 13.64 4.32 -2.44
N SER A 586 13.81 4.88 -1.25
CA SER A 586 14.84 4.43 -0.30
C SER A 586 14.67 2.96 0.09
N GLU A 587 13.44 2.51 0.32
CA GLU A 587 13.13 1.10 0.61
C GLU A 587 13.46 0.19 -0.57
N SER A 588 13.09 0.60 -1.79
CA SER A 588 13.37 -0.16 -3.00
C SER A 588 14.87 -0.35 -3.20
N PHE A 589 15.67 0.71 -2.99
CA PHE A 589 17.13 0.65 -3.10
C PHE A 589 17.78 -0.19 -2.00
N TYR A 590 17.23 -0.14 -0.79
CA TYR A 590 17.68 -1.00 0.30
C TYR A 590 17.41 -2.48 0.00
N SER A 591 16.25 -2.80 -0.54
CA SER A 591 15.88 -4.16 -0.91
C SER A 591 16.73 -4.72 -2.05
N GLN A 592 17.09 -3.90 -3.04
CA GLN A 592 17.97 -4.30 -4.15
C GLN A 592 19.40 -4.61 -3.70
N ASN A 593 19.95 -3.83 -2.78
CA ASN A 593 21.30 -4.08 -2.24
C ASN A 593 21.38 -5.41 -1.47
N ASN A 594 20.26 -5.88 -0.90
CA ASN A 594 20.20 -7.15 -0.19
C ASN A 594 19.86 -8.35 -1.11
N ALA A 595 19.38 -8.09 -2.34
CA ALA A 595 19.05 -9.13 -3.32
C ALA A 595 20.25 -9.52 -4.19
N SER A 596 21.30 -8.69 -4.27
CA SER A 596 22.51 -8.98 -5.05
C SER A 596 23.37 -10.13 -4.48
N ASP A 597 23.07 -10.63 -3.29
CA ASP A 597 23.74 -11.79 -2.67
C ASP A 597 23.05 -13.14 -2.99
N ILE A 598 22.01 -13.14 -3.83
CA ILE A 598 21.39 -14.38 -4.30
C ILE A 598 21.99 -14.72 -5.66
N THR A 599 23.09 -15.46 -5.67
CA THR A 599 23.57 -16.18 -6.85
C THR A 599 22.59 -17.31 -7.13
N PHE A 600 21.99 -17.30 -8.31
CA PHE A 600 21.31 -18.48 -8.84
C PHE A 600 22.42 -19.49 -9.23
N ASP A 601 22.58 -20.54 -8.41
CA ASP A 601 23.24 -21.78 -8.81
C ASP A 601 22.21 -22.69 -9.51
#